data_a77c7509172a65f8590fdff25c81a751
#
_entry.id   a77c7509172a65f8590fdff25c81a751
#
_cell.length_a   1.000
_cell.length_b   1.000
_cell.length_c   1.000
_cell.angle_alpha   90.00
_cell.angle_beta   90.00
_cell.angle_gamma   90.00
#
_symmetry.space_group_name_H-M   'P 1'
#
loop_
_entity.id
_entity.type
_entity.pdbx_description
1 polymer ?
#
loop_
_entity_poly.entity_id
_entity_poly.type
_entity_poly.pdbx_seq_one_letter_code
_entity_poly.pdbx_strand_id
1 'polypeptide(L)'
;GRKGSQAAAGKAHSRGLWTVELYSDEQQNQMTEFFHKFNCSISMEYMSNVECEGAINTSVCLDSRFISDKKADELLPDIVISYGGNVMQGVKADLCKRAGQFEHWLIQEDGHVCDLFKSLTTIFECTPEYFFRFFNEAAGDDSRNDLVYHHQIEQYAQSVKYHEFPWSNIYAVQHVVTQVPSGSIIHMSINNAIRLTNFFELQPNVKTYANIGTDGIDGCLSSFLGQAVVLGDQPAYLMIGDLAFFYDMNALRIRHIGNNVRIMLLNNHGGEE
;
A
#
# COMPACT_ATOMS: atom_id res chain seq x y z
N GLY A 1 0.17 -16.95 -28.23
CA GLY A 1 1.09 -17.32 -27.66
C GLY A 1 2.60 -17.16 -27.64
N ARG A 2 3.41 -17.03 -28.67
CA ARG A 2 4.90 -17.07 -28.59
C ARG A 2 5.60 -15.74 -28.97
N LYS A 3 4.90 -14.61 -28.93
CA LYS A 3 5.50 -13.30 -29.29
C LYS A 3 5.82 -12.36 -28.11
N GLY A 4 5.45 -12.73 -26.88
CA GLY A 4 5.69 -11.88 -25.71
C GLY A 4 7.05 -12.05 -25.02
N SER A 5 7.74 -13.18 -25.23
CA SER A 5 8.93 -13.50 -24.42
C SER A 5 10.27 -12.92 -24.96
N GLN A 6 10.33 -12.44 -26.19
CA GLN A 6 11.56 -11.88 -26.75
C GLN A 6 11.70 -10.35 -26.60
N ALA A 7 10.64 -9.62 -26.30
CA ALA A 7 10.71 -8.16 -26.12
C ALA A 7 11.21 -7.73 -24.73
N ALA A 8 11.20 -8.61 -23.73
CA ALA A 8 11.58 -8.27 -22.36
C ALA A 8 13.11 -8.28 -22.10
N ALA A 9 13.90 -8.84 -22.99
CA ALA A 9 15.35 -9.04 -22.77
C ALA A 9 16.27 -7.91 -23.27
N GLY A 10 15.73 -6.83 -23.86
CA GLY A 10 16.54 -5.88 -24.63
C GLY A 10 16.65 -4.44 -24.14
N LYS A 11 15.92 -4.01 -23.13
CA LYS A 11 16.01 -2.66 -22.53
C LYS A 11 15.79 -2.74 -21.02
N ALA A 12 16.64 -2.06 -20.26
CA ALA A 12 16.45 -1.87 -18.83
C ALA A 12 15.25 -0.93 -18.60
N HIS A 13 14.02 -1.48 -18.62
CA HIS A 13 12.82 -0.72 -18.29
C HIS A 13 12.71 -0.59 -16.77
N SER A 14 12.34 0.59 -16.28
CA SER A 14 11.98 0.80 -14.90
C SER A 14 10.56 0.26 -14.64
N ARG A 15 10.36 -0.45 -13.54
CA ARG A 15 9.09 -1.09 -13.20
C ARG A 15 8.64 -0.67 -11.80
N GLY A 16 7.40 -0.25 -11.65
CA GLY A 16 6.77 0.00 -10.37
C GLY A 16 5.78 -1.11 -10.02
N LEU A 17 5.88 -1.66 -8.82
CA LEU A 17 5.02 -2.71 -8.30
C LEU A 17 4.08 -2.15 -7.23
N TRP A 18 2.79 -2.44 -7.32
CA TRP A 18 1.77 -1.95 -6.41
C TRP A 18 0.94 -3.09 -5.84
N THR A 19 0.81 -3.15 -4.51
CA THR A 19 0.20 -4.30 -3.83
C THR A 19 -0.78 -3.88 -2.72
N VAL A 20 -1.86 -4.62 -2.53
CA VAL A 20 -2.91 -4.35 -1.52
C VAL A 20 -3.44 -5.63 -0.82
N GLU A 21 -2.77 -6.77 -0.86
CA GLU A 21 -3.22 -8.02 -0.22
C GLU A 21 -2.25 -8.54 0.84
N LEU A 22 -2.72 -9.39 1.74
CA LEU A 22 -1.87 -10.14 2.67
C LEU A 22 -1.11 -11.22 1.89
N TYR A 23 0.20 -11.25 2.03
CA TYR A 23 1.08 -12.14 1.29
C TYR A 23 1.66 -13.23 2.16
N SER A 24 1.76 -14.43 1.60
CA SER A 24 2.53 -15.52 2.20
C SER A 24 4.03 -15.20 2.15
N ASP A 25 4.81 -15.85 3.03
CA ASP A 25 6.27 -15.73 3.02
C ASP A 25 6.86 -16.13 1.66
N GLU A 26 6.27 -17.13 0.99
CA GLU A 26 6.70 -17.57 -0.34
C GLU A 26 6.48 -16.47 -1.39
N GLN A 27 5.34 -15.80 -1.37
CA GLN A 27 5.07 -14.68 -2.29
C GLN A 27 6.07 -13.55 -2.06
N GLN A 28 6.35 -13.19 -0.83
CA GLN A 28 7.30 -12.14 -0.50
C GLN A 28 8.73 -12.50 -0.94
N ASN A 29 9.12 -13.78 -0.81
CA ASN A 29 10.40 -14.27 -1.31
C ASN A 29 10.49 -14.18 -2.84
N GLN A 30 9.43 -14.57 -3.58
CA GLN A 30 9.38 -14.44 -5.03
C GLN A 30 9.44 -12.97 -5.49
N MET A 31 8.80 -12.06 -4.76
CA MET A 31 8.88 -10.62 -5.02
C MET A 31 10.29 -10.08 -4.78
N THR A 32 10.95 -10.49 -3.70
CA THR A 32 12.34 -10.13 -3.40
C THR A 32 13.29 -10.62 -4.49
N GLU A 33 13.12 -11.86 -4.95
CA GLU A 33 13.93 -12.41 -6.05
C GLU A 33 13.70 -11.62 -7.36
N PHE A 34 12.45 -11.28 -7.68
CA PHE A 34 12.11 -10.45 -8.82
C PHE A 34 12.75 -9.07 -8.73
N PHE A 35 12.72 -8.46 -7.55
CA PHE A 35 13.36 -7.18 -7.27
C PHE A 35 14.86 -7.21 -7.60
N HIS A 36 15.58 -8.26 -7.20
CA HIS A 36 17.01 -8.38 -7.48
C HIS A 36 17.34 -8.66 -8.96
N LYS A 37 16.41 -9.27 -9.70
CA LYS A 37 16.63 -9.63 -11.11
C LYS A 37 16.26 -8.54 -12.11
N PHE A 38 15.36 -7.64 -11.72
CA PHE A 38 14.81 -6.61 -12.61
C PHE A 38 15.03 -5.20 -12.05
N ASN A 39 15.22 -4.21 -12.96
CA ASN A 39 15.30 -2.81 -12.56
C ASN A 39 13.93 -2.28 -12.15
N CYS A 40 13.50 -2.60 -10.95
CA CYS A 40 12.17 -2.23 -10.43
C CYS A 40 12.26 -1.69 -9.01
N SER A 41 11.16 -1.11 -8.53
CA SER A 41 10.91 -0.78 -7.13
C SER A 41 9.56 -1.37 -6.73
N ILE A 42 9.48 -1.92 -5.54
CA ILE A 42 8.22 -2.45 -4.99
C ILE A 42 7.55 -1.30 -4.24
N SER A 43 6.44 -0.81 -4.79
CA SER A 43 5.61 0.19 -4.15
C SER A 43 4.61 -0.49 -3.24
N MET A 44 4.62 -0.16 -1.97
CA MET A 44 3.67 -0.71 -1.01
C MET A 44 2.87 0.41 -0.32
N GLU A 45 1.68 0.09 0.11
CA GLU A 45 0.90 0.83 1.09
C GLU A 45 0.74 -0.06 2.32
N TYR A 46 0.58 0.54 3.51
CA TYR A 46 0.51 -0.27 4.73
C TYR A 46 -0.58 -1.32 4.70
N MET A 47 -1.70 -1.07 4.02
CA MET A 47 -2.78 -2.05 3.86
C MET A 47 -2.35 -3.34 3.16
N SER A 48 -1.27 -3.33 2.41
CA SER A 48 -0.73 -4.54 1.80
C SER A 48 -0.02 -5.45 2.80
N ASN A 49 0.44 -4.92 3.93
CA ASN A 49 1.29 -5.64 4.90
C ASN A 49 2.51 -6.34 4.26
N VAL A 50 3.04 -5.80 3.16
CA VAL A 50 4.24 -6.30 2.50
C VAL A 50 5.47 -5.97 3.33
N GLU A 51 6.30 -6.96 3.58
CA GLU A 51 7.55 -6.86 4.34
C GLU A 51 8.70 -7.52 3.56
N CYS A 52 8.82 -7.26 2.25
CA CYS A 52 9.89 -7.80 1.44
C CYS A 52 10.97 -6.76 1.15
N GLU A 53 12.16 -7.24 0.79
CA GLU A 53 13.28 -6.36 0.40
C GLU A 53 12.90 -5.54 -0.84
N GLY A 54 13.28 -4.27 -0.85
CA GLY A 54 12.95 -3.34 -1.92
C GLY A 54 11.56 -2.72 -1.83
N ALA A 55 10.77 -3.05 -0.82
CA ALA A 55 9.47 -2.43 -0.59
C ALA A 55 9.63 -1.00 -0.03
N ILE A 56 8.99 -0.04 -0.67
CA ILE A 56 8.96 1.36 -0.25
C ILE A 56 7.51 1.81 -0.14
N ASN A 57 7.16 2.47 0.96
CA ASN A 57 5.90 3.18 1.04
C ASN A 57 5.95 4.44 0.16
N THR A 58 5.49 4.32 -1.07
CA THR A 58 5.56 5.40 -2.05
C THR A 58 4.54 6.52 -1.81
N SER A 59 3.55 6.32 -0.96
CA SER A 59 2.65 7.41 -0.53
C SER A 59 3.41 8.55 0.15
N VAL A 60 4.55 8.26 0.77
CA VAL A 60 5.43 9.26 1.39
C VAL A 60 6.00 10.25 0.38
N CYS A 61 6.25 9.85 -0.85
CA CYS A 61 6.98 10.63 -1.83
C CYS A 61 6.26 10.81 -3.18
N LEU A 62 5.49 9.83 -3.63
CA LEU A 62 4.85 9.86 -4.97
C LEU A 62 3.38 10.31 -4.93
N ASP A 63 2.86 10.71 -3.79
CA ASP A 63 1.50 11.25 -3.71
C ASP A 63 1.43 12.62 -4.41
N SER A 64 0.44 12.78 -5.30
CA SER A 64 0.24 13.98 -6.11
C SER A 64 0.15 15.30 -5.32
N ARG A 65 -0.05 15.22 -4.01
CA ARG A 65 -0.09 16.38 -3.12
C ARG A 65 1.29 16.88 -2.71
N PHE A 66 2.33 16.07 -2.86
CA PHE A 66 3.67 16.37 -2.37
C PHE A 66 4.72 16.42 -3.47
N ILE A 67 4.52 15.68 -4.57
CA ILE A 67 5.47 15.63 -5.67
C ILE A 67 5.14 16.69 -6.73
N SER A 68 6.16 17.37 -7.24
CA SER A 68 5.99 18.25 -8.40
C SER A 68 5.81 17.44 -9.69
N ASP A 69 5.06 17.96 -10.66
CA ASP A 69 4.85 17.27 -11.95
C ASP A 69 6.18 16.93 -12.64
N LYS A 70 7.15 17.85 -12.62
CA LYS A 70 8.49 17.60 -13.18
C LYS A 70 9.17 16.38 -12.52
N LYS A 71 9.09 16.29 -11.20
CA LYS A 71 9.74 15.18 -10.48
C LYS A 71 9.01 13.87 -10.69
N ALA A 72 7.69 13.91 -10.77
CA ALA A 72 6.87 12.75 -11.07
C ALA A 72 7.13 12.21 -12.49
N ASP A 73 7.37 13.10 -13.48
CA ASP A 73 7.76 12.71 -14.83
C ASP A 73 9.16 12.07 -14.87
N GLU A 74 10.11 12.58 -14.06
CA GLU A 74 11.46 12.00 -13.94
C GLU A 74 11.45 10.58 -13.31
N LEU A 75 10.50 10.31 -12.42
CA LEU A 75 10.37 9.05 -11.69
C LEU A 75 9.32 8.10 -12.28
N LEU A 76 8.68 8.48 -13.39
CA LEU A 76 7.66 7.64 -14.02
C LEU A 76 8.27 6.34 -14.54
N PRO A 77 7.77 5.16 -14.14
CA PRO A 77 8.28 3.91 -14.67
C PRO A 77 7.76 3.66 -16.10
N ASP A 78 8.50 2.88 -16.89
CA ASP A 78 8.01 2.43 -18.20
C ASP A 78 6.85 1.44 -18.08
N ILE A 79 6.85 0.62 -17.02
CA ILE A 79 5.83 -0.40 -16.76
C ILE A 79 5.39 -0.32 -15.29
N VAL A 80 4.10 -0.20 -15.06
CA VAL A 80 3.46 -0.37 -13.75
C VAL A 80 2.81 -1.75 -13.69
N ILE A 81 3.23 -2.60 -12.75
CA ILE A 81 2.61 -3.90 -12.52
C ILE A 81 1.74 -3.78 -11.27
N SER A 82 0.46 -4.10 -11.37
CA SER A 82 -0.45 -4.08 -10.22
C SER A 82 -1.18 -5.41 -10.05
N TYR A 83 -1.51 -5.73 -8.81
CA TYR A 83 -2.34 -6.87 -8.43
C TYR A 83 -2.97 -6.62 -7.06
N GLY A 84 -4.00 -7.39 -6.71
CA GLY A 84 -4.79 -7.17 -5.50
C GLY A 84 -5.84 -6.06 -5.66
N GLY A 85 -6.11 -5.34 -4.59
CA GLY A 85 -7.23 -4.40 -4.51
C GLY A 85 -6.94 -2.99 -5.00
N ASN A 86 -7.33 -2.00 -4.21
CA ASN A 86 -7.26 -0.58 -4.55
C ASN A 86 -5.89 0.03 -4.17
N VAL A 87 -5.47 1.02 -4.96
CA VAL A 87 -4.32 1.89 -4.65
C VAL A 87 -4.83 3.21 -4.09
N MET A 88 -4.17 3.76 -3.06
CA MET A 88 -4.58 5.00 -2.44
C MET A 88 -4.60 6.16 -3.42
N GLN A 89 -5.55 7.06 -3.23
CA GLN A 89 -5.95 8.07 -4.22
C GLN A 89 -4.81 8.97 -4.72
N GLY A 90 -3.89 9.38 -3.87
CA GLY A 90 -2.86 10.35 -4.26
C GLY A 90 -1.92 9.84 -5.34
N VAL A 91 -1.39 8.65 -5.18
CA VAL A 91 -0.49 8.02 -6.17
C VAL A 91 -1.26 7.58 -7.41
N LYS A 92 -2.46 7.01 -7.22
CA LYS A 92 -3.36 6.68 -8.34
C LYS A 92 -3.70 7.91 -9.18
N ALA A 93 -4.01 9.04 -8.53
CA ALA A 93 -4.33 10.28 -9.23
C ALA A 93 -3.14 10.78 -10.06
N ASP A 94 -1.92 10.65 -9.53
CA ASP A 94 -0.71 11.07 -10.23
C ASP A 94 -0.42 10.19 -11.46
N LEU A 95 -0.54 8.88 -11.34
CA LEU A 95 -0.42 7.96 -12.48
C LEU A 95 -1.52 8.21 -13.54
N CYS A 96 -2.77 8.47 -13.11
CA CYS A 96 -3.85 8.79 -14.04
C CYS A 96 -3.61 10.09 -14.85
N LYS A 97 -2.89 11.08 -14.28
CA LYS A 97 -2.50 12.29 -15.04
C LYS A 97 -1.54 11.97 -16.19
N ARG A 98 -0.77 10.88 -16.05
CA ARG A 98 0.25 10.41 -17.00
C ARG A 98 -0.20 9.22 -17.81
N ALA A 99 -1.51 9.04 -17.93
CA ALA A 99 -2.11 7.96 -18.71
C ALA A 99 -1.53 7.89 -20.13
N GLY A 100 -1.18 6.68 -20.58
CA GLY A 100 -0.60 6.44 -21.91
C GLY A 100 0.90 6.74 -22.02
N GLN A 101 1.57 7.20 -20.96
CA GLN A 101 3.03 7.41 -20.94
C GLN A 101 3.80 6.20 -20.38
N PHE A 102 3.10 5.21 -19.85
CA PHE A 102 3.63 3.96 -19.34
C PHE A 102 2.70 2.80 -19.70
N GLU A 103 3.21 1.57 -19.65
CA GLU A 103 2.38 0.37 -19.75
C GLU A 103 1.85 -0.02 -18.36
N HIS A 104 0.58 -0.38 -18.29
CA HIS A 104 0.01 -0.97 -17.08
C HIS A 104 -0.25 -2.46 -17.30
N TRP A 105 0.41 -3.30 -16.51
CA TRP A 105 0.23 -4.74 -16.47
C TRP A 105 -0.56 -5.11 -15.21
N LEU A 106 -1.73 -5.71 -15.42
CA LEU A 106 -2.59 -6.18 -14.33
C LEU A 106 -2.43 -7.70 -14.19
N ILE A 107 -2.12 -8.15 -13.00
CA ILE A 107 -2.18 -9.57 -12.64
C ILE A 107 -3.53 -9.80 -11.98
N GLN A 108 -4.38 -10.63 -12.59
CA GLN A 108 -5.75 -10.88 -12.14
C GLN A 108 -6.17 -12.29 -12.54
N GLU A 109 -6.43 -13.16 -11.56
CA GLU A 109 -6.68 -14.60 -11.80
C GLU A 109 -7.89 -14.89 -12.65
N ASP A 110 -8.95 -14.12 -12.49
CA ASP A 110 -10.21 -14.27 -13.24
C ASP A 110 -10.25 -13.49 -14.56
N GLY A 111 -9.17 -12.81 -14.91
CA GLY A 111 -9.08 -12.01 -16.13
C GLY A 111 -9.98 -10.76 -16.12
N HIS A 112 -10.55 -10.39 -14.97
CA HIS A 112 -11.41 -9.22 -14.89
C HIS A 112 -10.65 -7.94 -15.25
N VAL A 113 -11.23 -7.13 -16.14
CA VAL A 113 -10.61 -5.91 -16.62
C VAL A 113 -10.81 -4.78 -15.61
N CYS A 114 -9.73 -4.34 -14.97
CA CYS A 114 -9.74 -3.20 -14.07
C CYS A 114 -8.60 -2.23 -14.45
N ASP A 115 -8.92 -1.17 -15.17
CA ASP A 115 -7.92 -0.16 -15.56
C ASP A 115 -7.81 0.93 -14.48
N LEU A 116 -7.00 0.67 -13.47
CA LEU A 116 -6.79 1.57 -12.33
C LEU A 116 -6.17 2.92 -12.72
N PHE A 117 -5.32 2.94 -13.77
CA PHE A 117 -4.49 4.09 -14.11
C PHE A 117 -4.76 4.65 -15.51
N LYS A 118 -5.81 4.21 -16.19
CA LYS A 118 -6.14 4.58 -17.57
C LYS A 118 -5.02 4.29 -18.58
N SER A 119 -4.25 3.24 -18.33
CA SER A 119 -3.06 2.84 -19.10
C SER A 119 -2.94 1.32 -19.25
N LEU A 120 -4.03 0.57 -19.04
CA LEU A 120 -4.00 -0.88 -19.07
C LEU A 120 -3.63 -1.39 -20.48
N THR A 121 -2.54 -2.14 -20.55
CA THR A 121 -2.02 -2.73 -21.79
C THR A 121 -2.06 -4.24 -21.79
N THR A 122 -1.92 -4.87 -20.64
CA THR A 122 -1.81 -6.33 -20.54
C THR A 122 -2.48 -6.84 -19.27
N ILE A 123 -3.21 -7.95 -19.37
CA ILE A 123 -3.74 -8.71 -18.23
C ILE A 123 -3.06 -10.08 -18.22
N PHE A 124 -2.53 -10.46 -17.08
CA PHE A 124 -2.01 -11.79 -16.82
C PHE A 124 -3.03 -12.56 -15.99
N GLU A 125 -3.71 -13.51 -16.62
CA GLU A 125 -4.70 -14.40 -15.98
C GLU A 125 -3.98 -15.48 -15.18
N CYS A 126 -3.39 -15.10 -14.06
CA CYS A 126 -2.66 -16.00 -13.18
C CYS A 126 -2.56 -15.42 -11.76
N THR A 127 -2.09 -16.24 -10.81
CA THR A 127 -1.77 -15.75 -9.47
C THR A 127 -0.49 -14.91 -9.47
N PRO A 128 -0.33 -13.97 -8.52
CA PRO A 128 0.91 -13.22 -8.38
C PRO A 128 2.14 -14.12 -8.20
N GLU A 129 2.03 -15.21 -7.43
CA GLU A 129 3.13 -16.17 -7.23
C GLU A 129 3.57 -16.81 -8.54
N TYR A 130 2.60 -17.23 -9.38
CA TYR A 130 2.93 -17.79 -10.68
C TYR A 130 3.62 -16.78 -11.58
N PHE A 131 3.14 -15.53 -11.58
CA PHE A 131 3.75 -14.44 -12.35
C PHE A 131 5.21 -14.21 -11.96
N PHE A 132 5.48 -13.99 -10.68
CA PHE A 132 6.84 -13.72 -10.21
C PHE A 132 7.76 -14.91 -10.44
N ARG A 133 7.32 -16.12 -10.10
CA ARG A 133 8.10 -17.34 -10.36
C ARG A 133 8.44 -17.50 -11.82
N PHE A 134 7.47 -17.32 -12.73
CA PHE A 134 7.69 -17.43 -14.17
C PHE A 134 8.76 -16.47 -14.68
N PHE A 135 8.71 -15.20 -14.25
CA PHE A 135 9.70 -14.22 -14.66
C PHE A 135 11.05 -14.44 -13.99
N ASN A 136 11.09 -14.88 -12.74
CA ASN A 136 12.32 -15.23 -12.03
C ASN A 136 13.05 -16.40 -12.71
N GLU A 137 12.35 -17.45 -13.08
CA GLU A 137 12.87 -18.59 -13.83
C GLU A 137 13.34 -18.16 -15.24
N ALA A 138 12.58 -17.35 -15.94
CA ALA A 138 12.90 -16.88 -17.28
C ALA A 138 14.14 -15.96 -17.32
N ALA A 139 14.43 -15.22 -16.24
CA ALA A 139 15.62 -14.39 -16.12
C ALA A 139 16.89 -15.23 -15.88
N GLY A 140 16.76 -16.44 -15.31
CA GLY A 140 17.87 -17.29 -14.91
C GLY A 140 18.46 -16.96 -13.54
N ASP A 141 19.19 -17.92 -12.96
CA ASP A 141 19.66 -17.82 -11.58
C ASP A 141 20.76 -16.77 -11.36
N ASP A 142 21.56 -16.51 -12.37
CA ASP A 142 22.68 -15.56 -12.31
C ASP A 142 22.27 -14.12 -12.66
N SER A 143 21.01 -13.89 -13.02
CA SER A 143 20.52 -12.55 -13.35
C SER A 143 20.54 -11.65 -12.12
N ARG A 144 21.17 -10.49 -12.23
CA ARG A 144 21.19 -9.43 -11.21
C ARG A 144 21.06 -8.08 -11.89
N ASN A 145 20.50 -7.12 -11.16
CA ASN A 145 20.29 -5.77 -11.65
C ASN A 145 20.90 -4.75 -10.69
N ASP A 146 21.36 -3.63 -11.21
CA ASP A 146 21.98 -2.54 -10.42
C ASP A 146 20.94 -1.71 -9.63
N LEU A 147 19.66 -2.03 -9.75
CA LEU A 147 18.52 -1.40 -9.03
C LEU A 147 18.48 0.15 -9.16
N VAL A 148 18.91 0.66 -10.32
CA VAL A 148 19.01 2.11 -10.55
C VAL A 148 17.70 2.82 -10.30
N TYR A 149 16.58 2.27 -10.76
CA TYR A 149 15.27 2.86 -10.55
C TYR A 149 14.87 2.86 -9.07
N HIS A 150 15.09 1.75 -8.38
CA HIS A 150 14.83 1.66 -6.94
C HIS A 150 15.61 2.71 -6.15
N HIS A 151 16.90 2.82 -6.40
CA HIS A 151 17.75 3.83 -5.71
C HIS A 151 17.29 5.27 -5.98
N GLN A 152 16.77 5.57 -7.18
CA GLN A 152 16.19 6.88 -7.46
C GLN A 152 14.94 7.17 -6.62
N ILE A 153 14.03 6.20 -6.50
CA ILE A 153 12.83 6.30 -5.67
C ILE A 153 13.20 6.43 -4.20
N GLU A 154 14.09 5.56 -3.71
CA GLU A 154 14.55 5.55 -2.33
C GLU A 154 15.22 6.87 -1.94
N GLN A 155 16.14 7.35 -2.76
CA GLN A 155 16.82 8.63 -2.54
C GLN A 155 15.83 9.79 -2.51
N TYR A 156 14.82 9.76 -3.38
CA TYR A 156 13.79 10.78 -3.35
C TYR A 156 12.92 10.66 -2.09
N ALA A 157 12.49 9.47 -1.70
CA ALA A 157 11.73 9.25 -0.48
C ALA A 157 12.47 9.77 0.76
N GLN A 158 13.78 9.47 0.87
CA GLN A 158 14.64 9.96 1.96
C GLN A 158 14.83 11.49 1.94
N SER A 159 14.66 12.14 0.79
CA SER A 159 14.78 13.61 0.66
C SER A 159 13.52 14.36 1.09
N VAL A 160 12.38 13.68 1.13
CA VAL A 160 11.09 14.28 1.51
C VAL A 160 11.10 14.52 3.02
N LYS A 161 10.89 15.78 3.41
CA LYS A 161 10.79 16.17 4.81
C LYS A 161 9.45 16.84 5.05
N TYR A 162 8.72 16.31 6.01
CA TYR A 162 7.52 16.98 6.49
C TYR A 162 7.90 18.10 7.45
N HIS A 163 7.23 19.23 7.31
CA HIS A 163 7.28 20.29 8.31
C HIS A 163 6.56 19.83 9.59
N GLU A 164 6.82 20.52 10.70
CA GLU A 164 6.00 20.34 11.89
C GLU A 164 4.56 20.71 11.56
N PHE A 165 3.64 19.76 11.81
CA PHE A 165 2.24 20.00 11.58
C PHE A 165 1.64 20.77 12.77
N PRO A 166 0.78 21.78 12.52
CA PRO A 166 -0.03 22.35 13.58
C PRO A 166 -1.01 21.32 14.13
N TRP A 167 -1.62 21.60 15.26
CA TRP A 167 -2.67 20.75 15.81
C TRP A 167 -3.77 20.48 14.76
N SER A 168 -3.87 19.25 14.31
CA SER A 168 -4.69 18.79 13.17
C SER A 168 -4.81 17.27 13.16
N ASN A 169 -5.66 16.73 12.30
CA ASN A 169 -5.78 15.27 12.12
C ASN A 169 -4.44 14.63 11.75
N ILE A 170 -3.67 15.24 10.84
CA ILE A 170 -2.37 14.69 10.44
C ILE A 170 -1.36 14.70 11.61
N TYR A 171 -1.33 15.75 12.42
CA TYR A 171 -0.52 15.80 13.64
C TYR A 171 -0.89 14.67 14.60
N ALA A 172 -2.19 14.49 14.85
CA ALA A 172 -2.67 13.48 15.77
C ALA A 172 -2.36 12.06 15.26
N VAL A 173 -2.55 11.80 13.97
CA VAL A 173 -2.19 10.51 13.34
C VAL A 173 -0.69 10.26 13.45
N GLN A 174 0.17 11.22 13.07
CA GLN A 174 1.62 11.11 13.20
C GLN A 174 2.02 10.71 14.61
N HIS A 175 1.47 11.41 15.61
CA HIS A 175 1.82 11.21 17.02
C HIS A 175 1.45 9.82 17.56
N VAL A 176 0.39 9.22 17.03
CA VAL A 176 -0.05 7.89 17.45
C VAL A 176 0.65 6.79 16.67
N VAL A 177 0.63 6.85 15.34
CA VAL A 177 1.12 5.71 14.52
C VAL A 177 2.60 5.44 14.71
N THR A 178 3.41 6.48 14.89
CA THR A 178 4.85 6.33 15.11
C THR A 178 5.20 5.74 16.49
N GLN A 179 4.25 5.72 17.42
CA GLN A 179 4.41 5.19 18.76
C GLN A 179 3.70 3.85 19.01
N VAL A 180 2.97 3.33 18.03
CA VAL A 180 2.35 2.00 18.13
C VAL A 180 3.44 0.95 18.25
N PRO A 181 3.44 0.12 19.31
CA PRO A 181 4.51 -0.85 19.54
C PRO A 181 4.59 -1.90 18.44
N SER A 182 5.79 -2.37 18.16
CA SER A 182 6.03 -3.51 17.28
C SER A 182 5.17 -4.72 17.70
N GLY A 183 4.68 -5.46 16.73
CA GLY A 183 3.82 -6.62 16.96
C GLY A 183 2.36 -6.29 17.29
N SER A 184 1.97 -5.00 17.24
CA SER A 184 0.58 -4.58 17.38
C SER A 184 -0.20 -4.73 16.08
N ILE A 185 -1.53 -4.58 16.17
CA ILE A 185 -2.35 -4.32 15.00
C ILE A 185 -2.87 -2.88 15.00
N ILE A 186 -3.00 -2.29 13.83
CA ILE A 186 -3.74 -1.04 13.61
C ILE A 186 -4.91 -1.32 12.68
N HIS A 187 -6.10 -1.05 13.12
CA HIS A 187 -7.29 -0.99 12.29
C HIS A 187 -7.60 0.49 11.99
N MET A 188 -7.82 0.81 10.73
CA MET A 188 -8.10 2.17 10.28
C MET A 188 -9.49 2.24 9.69
N SER A 189 -10.26 3.27 10.05
CA SER A 189 -11.44 3.62 9.30
C SER A 189 -11.06 4.24 7.95
N ILE A 190 -12.03 4.37 7.08
CA ILE A 190 -11.83 5.00 5.76
C ILE A 190 -11.41 6.47 5.87
N ASN A 191 -11.06 7.07 4.74
CA ASN A 191 -10.74 8.48 4.58
C ASN A 191 -9.49 8.92 5.35
N ASN A 192 -9.57 9.94 6.21
CA ASN A 192 -8.40 10.51 6.87
C ASN A 192 -7.60 9.51 7.71
N ALA A 193 -8.25 8.56 8.37
CA ALA A 193 -7.55 7.58 9.19
C ALA A 193 -6.56 6.76 8.35
N ILE A 194 -7.02 6.16 7.26
CA ILE A 194 -6.17 5.33 6.39
C ILE A 194 -5.21 6.17 5.52
N ARG A 195 -5.71 7.30 4.96
CA ARG A 195 -4.89 8.15 4.07
C ARG A 195 -3.71 8.75 4.81
N LEU A 196 -3.92 9.27 6.03
CA LEU A 196 -2.87 9.93 6.79
C LEU A 196 -1.87 8.94 7.39
N THR A 197 -2.30 7.73 7.74
CA THR A 197 -1.38 6.70 8.24
C THR A 197 -0.29 6.36 7.22
N ASN A 198 -0.62 6.33 5.94
CA ASN A 198 0.35 6.01 4.89
C ASN A 198 1.49 7.04 4.74
N PHE A 199 1.42 8.20 5.39
CA PHE A 199 2.51 9.19 5.34
C PHE A 199 3.58 9.01 6.41
N PHE A 200 3.38 8.14 7.37
CA PHE A 200 4.27 7.99 8.51
C PHE A 200 4.78 6.55 8.63
N GLU A 201 6.02 6.42 9.05
CA GLU A 201 6.63 5.12 9.24
C GLU A 201 6.02 4.42 10.48
N LEU A 202 5.61 3.17 10.29
CA LEU A 202 5.16 2.28 11.35
C LEU A 202 6.35 1.52 11.96
N GLN A 203 6.22 1.12 13.22
CA GLN A 203 7.18 0.21 13.82
C GLN A 203 7.15 -1.15 13.09
N PRO A 204 8.28 -1.88 13.06
CA PRO A 204 8.34 -3.21 12.44
C PRO A 204 7.28 -4.17 13.00
N ASN A 205 6.79 -5.07 12.15
CA ASN A 205 5.78 -6.08 12.51
C ASN A 205 4.44 -5.50 13.01
N VAL A 206 4.12 -4.26 12.72
CA VAL A 206 2.76 -3.73 12.91
C VAL A 206 1.92 -4.13 11.72
N LYS A 207 0.85 -4.90 11.94
CA LYS A 207 -0.08 -5.28 10.89
C LYS A 207 -1.25 -4.30 10.80
N THR A 208 -1.67 -3.98 9.60
CA THR A 208 -2.71 -2.97 9.34
C THR A 208 -3.94 -3.58 8.68
N TYR A 209 -5.12 -3.08 9.05
CA TYR A 209 -6.41 -3.53 8.53
C TYR A 209 -7.35 -2.34 8.33
N ALA A 210 -8.26 -2.43 7.38
CA ALA A 210 -9.32 -1.44 7.20
C ALA A 210 -10.53 -2.02 6.45
N ASN A 211 -11.70 -1.41 6.63
CA ASN A 211 -12.91 -1.75 5.92
C ASN A 211 -13.05 -0.91 4.64
N ILE A 212 -12.19 -1.14 3.64
CA ILE A 212 -12.13 -0.30 2.44
C ILE A 212 -12.90 -0.84 1.23
N GLY A 213 -13.52 -2.02 1.34
CA GLY A 213 -14.15 -2.67 0.19
C GLY A 213 -15.25 -1.85 -0.49
N THR A 214 -16.02 -1.09 0.30
CA THR A 214 -17.12 -0.24 -0.18
C THR A 214 -17.03 1.21 0.29
N ASP A 215 -15.91 1.60 0.89
CA ASP A 215 -15.70 2.92 1.51
C ASP A 215 -16.82 3.33 2.50
N GLY A 216 -17.45 2.34 3.19
CA GLY A 216 -18.48 2.57 4.19
C GLY A 216 -17.90 3.00 5.54
N ILE A 217 -18.54 3.98 6.17
CA ILE A 217 -18.19 4.40 7.55
C ILE A 217 -18.80 3.50 8.62
N ASP A 218 -19.72 2.64 8.23
CA ASP A 218 -20.37 1.66 9.09
C ASP A 218 -19.48 0.42 9.30
N GLY A 219 -19.59 -0.20 10.46
CA GLY A 219 -18.89 -1.47 10.75
C GLY A 219 -17.40 -1.35 11.06
N CYS A 220 -16.77 -0.17 11.02
CA CYS A 220 -15.33 -0.03 11.30
C CYS A 220 -15.00 -0.38 12.76
N LEU A 221 -15.80 0.07 13.71
CA LEU A 221 -15.61 -0.20 15.13
C LEU A 221 -15.92 -1.66 15.49
N SER A 222 -17.02 -2.20 15.00
CA SER A 222 -17.41 -3.60 15.28
C SER A 222 -16.45 -4.61 14.65
N SER A 223 -15.97 -4.38 13.43
CA SER A 223 -14.93 -5.22 12.80
C SER A 223 -13.65 -5.22 13.62
N PHE A 224 -13.18 -4.04 14.03
CA PHE A 224 -12.00 -3.91 14.88
C PHE A 224 -12.17 -4.65 16.22
N LEU A 225 -13.29 -4.44 16.93
CA LEU A 225 -13.55 -5.08 18.21
C LEU A 225 -13.66 -6.60 18.06
N GLY A 226 -14.28 -7.09 16.99
CA GLY A 226 -14.31 -8.52 16.68
C GLY A 226 -12.93 -9.12 16.51
N GLN A 227 -12.04 -8.46 15.77
CA GLN A 227 -10.65 -8.86 15.61
C GLN A 227 -9.89 -8.81 16.93
N ALA A 228 -10.00 -7.72 17.69
CA ALA A 228 -9.31 -7.54 18.97
C ALA A 228 -9.66 -8.62 20.00
N VAL A 229 -10.91 -9.09 20.03
CA VAL A 229 -11.36 -10.18 20.91
C VAL A 229 -10.63 -11.50 20.57
N VAL A 230 -10.44 -11.78 19.28
CA VAL A 230 -9.78 -13.02 18.82
C VAL A 230 -8.26 -12.98 19.08
N LEU A 231 -7.66 -11.81 19.07
CA LEU A 231 -6.22 -11.62 19.27
C LEU A 231 -5.75 -11.75 20.73
N GLY A 232 -6.68 -11.83 21.69
CA GLY A 232 -6.36 -11.97 23.10
C GLY A 232 -5.61 -10.76 23.66
N ASP A 233 -4.37 -10.95 24.11
CA ASP A 233 -3.56 -9.89 24.73
C ASP A 233 -2.75 -9.04 23.75
N GLN A 234 -2.76 -9.36 22.46
CA GLN A 234 -2.02 -8.59 21.46
C GLN A 234 -2.56 -7.15 21.38
N PRO A 235 -1.70 -6.12 21.49
CA PRO A 235 -2.16 -4.74 21.43
C PRO A 235 -2.86 -4.42 20.10
N ALA A 236 -4.05 -3.85 20.22
CA ALA A 236 -4.92 -3.54 19.09
C ALA A 236 -5.33 -2.07 19.14
N TYR A 237 -5.05 -1.36 18.06
CA TYR A 237 -5.30 0.07 17.92
C TYR A 237 -6.34 0.30 16.82
N LEU A 238 -7.30 1.17 17.09
CA LEU A 238 -8.25 1.68 16.08
C LEU A 238 -8.03 3.17 15.91
N MET A 239 -7.85 3.59 14.66
CA MET A 239 -7.98 4.99 14.27
C MET A 239 -9.29 5.19 13.52
N ILE A 240 -10.16 6.05 14.05
CA ILE A 240 -11.52 6.20 13.54
C ILE A 240 -11.96 7.67 13.58
N GLY A 241 -12.62 8.13 12.51
CA GLY A 241 -13.26 9.43 12.48
C GLY A 241 -14.52 9.48 13.37
N ASP A 242 -14.92 10.68 13.78
CA ASP A 242 -16.07 10.91 14.65
C ASP A 242 -17.37 10.33 14.07
N LEU A 243 -17.64 10.58 12.80
CA LEU A 243 -18.87 10.09 12.15
C LEU A 243 -18.91 8.56 12.10
N ALA A 244 -17.82 7.91 11.69
CA ALA A 244 -17.72 6.45 11.64
C ALA A 244 -17.84 5.84 13.05
N PHE A 245 -17.29 6.49 14.07
CA PHE A 245 -17.42 6.06 15.46
C PHE A 245 -18.87 6.09 15.93
N PHE A 246 -19.58 7.20 15.69
CA PHE A 246 -20.98 7.33 16.11
C PHE A 246 -21.92 6.38 15.36
N TYR A 247 -21.63 6.08 14.10
CA TYR A 247 -22.41 5.14 13.31
C TYR A 247 -22.43 3.74 13.91
N ASP A 248 -21.35 3.31 14.54
CA ASP A 248 -21.18 1.94 15.04
C ASP A 248 -20.94 1.88 16.58
N MET A 249 -21.23 2.96 17.27
CA MET A 249 -20.97 3.12 18.72
C MET A 249 -21.57 2.01 19.58
N ASN A 250 -22.67 1.39 19.14
CA ASN A 250 -23.29 0.29 19.85
C ASN A 250 -22.36 -0.93 20.01
N ALA A 251 -21.36 -1.07 19.17
CA ALA A 251 -20.35 -2.14 19.27
C ALA A 251 -19.57 -2.09 20.60
N LEU A 252 -19.45 -0.93 21.24
CA LEU A 252 -18.81 -0.79 22.56
C LEU A 252 -19.54 -1.54 23.70
N ARG A 253 -20.77 -2.01 23.47
CA ARG A 253 -21.53 -2.81 24.43
C ARG A 253 -21.11 -4.29 24.47
N ILE A 254 -20.19 -4.70 23.62
CA ILE A 254 -19.63 -6.06 23.60
C ILE A 254 -18.91 -6.32 24.95
N ARG A 255 -19.29 -7.41 25.62
CA ARG A 255 -18.79 -7.72 26.98
C ARG A 255 -17.34 -8.25 27.02
N HIS A 256 -16.76 -8.55 25.87
CA HIS A 256 -15.47 -9.22 25.73
C HIS A 256 -14.33 -8.28 25.31
N ILE A 257 -14.52 -6.96 25.42
CA ILE A 257 -13.46 -5.98 25.12
C ILE A 257 -12.37 -6.10 26.19
N GLY A 258 -11.17 -6.46 25.76
CA GLY A 258 -10.00 -6.64 26.62
C GLY A 258 -9.24 -5.34 26.87
N ASN A 259 -8.24 -5.44 27.74
CA ASN A 259 -7.31 -4.34 28.04
C ASN A 259 -6.29 -4.05 26.89
N ASN A 260 -6.29 -4.87 25.86
CA ASN A 260 -5.45 -4.71 24.67
C ASN A 260 -5.97 -3.64 23.70
N VAL A 261 -7.21 -3.19 23.84
CA VAL A 261 -7.88 -2.27 22.93
C VAL A 261 -7.52 -0.81 23.20
N ARG A 262 -7.17 -0.08 22.15
CA ARG A 262 -6.97 1.37 22.14
C ARG A 262 -7.71 1.98 20.98
N ILE A 263 -8.52 3.00 21.24
CA ILE A 263 -9.30 3.70 20.21
C ILE A 263 -8.86 5.16 20.19
N MET A 264 -8.38 5.59 19.02
CA MET A 264 -8.10 6.97 18.74
C MET A 264 -9.22 7.56 17.89
N LEU A 265 -9.96 8.49 18.45
CA LEU A 265 -11.02 9.22 17.79
C LEU A 265 -10.48 10.50 17.15
N LEU A 266 -10.52 10.57 15.83
CA LEU A 266 -10.23 11.78 15.06
C LEU A 266 -11.52 12.62 15.00
N ASN A 267 -11.66 13.56 15.92
CA ASN A 267 -12.83 14.41 16.02
C ASN A 267 -12.56 15.80 15.41
N ASN A 268 -13.12 16.02 14.24
CA ASN A 268 -13.07 17.32 13.55
C ASN A 268 -14.39 18.13 13.66
N HIS A 269 -15.30 17.69 14.54
CA HIS A 269 -16.57 18.35 14.86
C HIS A 269 -17.61 18.41 13.73
N GLY A 270 -17.44 17.68 12.64
CA GLY A 270 -18.39 17.77 11.53
C GLY A 270 -18.40 16.59 10.58
N GLY A 271 -17.60 15.55 10.84
CA GLY A 271 -17.42 14.46 9.88
C GLY A 271 -16.82 14.92 8.55
N GLU A 272 -16.02 15.98 8.60
CA GLU A 272 -15.31 16.52 7.44
C GLU A 272 -14.10 15.68 7.08
N GLU A 273 -13.85 15.54 5.76
CA GLU A 273 -12.70 14.83 5.21
C GLU A 273 -11.48 15.73 5.02
#